data_d25c3425dc31b1ae5b1763e8a1690ceb
#
_entry.id   d25c3425dc31b1ae5b1763e8a1690ceb
#
_cell.length_a   1.000
_cell.length_b   1.000
_cell.length_c   1.000
_cell.angle_alpha   90.00
_cell.angle_beta   90.00
_cell.angle_gamma   90.00
#
_symmetry.space_group_name_H-M   'P 1'
#
loop_
_entity.id
_entity.type
_entity.pdbx_description
1 polymer ?
#
loop_
_entity_poly.entity_id
_entity_poly.type
_entity_poly.pdbx_seq_one_letter_code
_entity_poly.pdbx_strand_id
1 'polypeptide(L)'
;MERIFRILEETDTKATFFVIGWIAKTYPDIVRQIASKYQVGSHTMNHQLVWQQSREAFKEDVSSSIKLLEDITGQKVEAFRAPGFSIRESEGWAFEILHELGIRMDSSVFPAHHAHGGMPSYVSAVPSWVEYNGIRMKEFPIVYRKILGKHIVFSGGGYFRLVPYRLLRKWTRECPEYLLAYIHPRDLDAEQPMIEDLNYI
;
A
#
# COMPACT_ATOMS: atom_id res chain seq x y z
N MET A 1 -17.48 3.55 -1.06
CA MET A 1 -16.56 4.61 -0.57
C MET A 1 -17.13 5.38 0.62
N GLU A 2 -18.39 5.79 0.63
CA GLU A 2 -19.01 6.57 1.70
C GLU A 2 -18.81 6.00 3.11
N ARG A 3 -18.93 4.67 3.26
CA ARG A 3 -18.69 4.00 4.55
C ARG A 3 -17.25 4.21 5.06
N ILE A 4 -16.26 4.18 4.15
CA ILE A 4 -14.85 4.42 4.50
C ILE A 4 -14.68 5.86 4.96
N PHE A 5 -15.18 6.82 4.20
CA PHE A 5 -15.08 8.25 4.55
C PHE A 5 -15.72 8.52 5.91
N ARG A 6 -16.92 7.97 6.16
CA ARG A 6 -17.58 8.11 7.45
C ARG A 6 -16.74 7.57 8.60
N ILE A 7 -16.15 6.38 8.47
CA ILE A 7 -15.28 5.80 9.51
C ILE A 7 -14.07 6.69 9.77
N LEU A 8 -13.40 7.17 8.72
CA LEU A 8 -12.23 8.04 8.86
C LEU A 8 -12.59 9.37 9.51
N GLU A 9 -13.73 9.96 9.17
CA GLU A 9 -14.23 11.21 9.75
C GLU A 9 -14.64 11.03 11.22
N GLU A 10 -15.41 9.98 11.55
CA GLU A 10 -15.83 9.68 12.92
C GLU A 10 -14.66 9.39 13.87
N THR A 11 -13.55 8.90 13.33
CA THR A 11 -12.34 8.57 14.12
C THR A 11 -11.24 9.61 14.01
N ASP A 12 -11.45 10.71 13.30
CA ASP A 12 -10.42 11.72 12.94
C ASP A 12 -9.11 11.09 12.42
N THR A 13 -9.24 10.04 11.60
CA THR A 13 -8.10 9.26 11.10
C THR A 13 -7.63 9.80 9.76
N LYS A 14 -6.33 10.08 9.64
CA LYS A 14 -5.69 10.41 8.36
C LYS A 14 -5.46 9.14 7.56
N ALA A 15 -5.61 9.25 6.23
CA ALA A 15 -5.39 8.13 5.32
C ALA A 15 -4.69 8.57 4.04
N THR A 16 -3.90 7.67 3.47
CA THR A 16 -3.41 7.77 2.09
C THR A 16 -4.14 6.72 1.26
N PHE A 17 -4.76 7.15 0.17
CA PHE A 17 -5.43 6.26 -0.77
C PHE A 17 -4.48 5.95 -1.93
N PHE A 18 -3.99 4.73 -1.98
CA PHE A 18 -3.20 4.24 -3.10
C PHE A 18 -4.12 3.78 -4.21
N VAL A 19 -4.21 4.58 -5.27
CA VAL A 19 -5.20 4.41 -6.34
C VAL A 19 -4.55 3.78 -7.56
N ILE A 20 -5.22 2.75 -8.10
CA ILE A 20 -4.84 2.12 -9.37
C ILE A 20 -5.24 3.05 -10.52
N GLY A 21 -4.32 3.29 -11.45
CA GLY A 21 -4.55 4.25 -12.55
C GLY A 21 -5.76 3.92 -13.41
N TRP A 22 -5.98 2.65 -13.79
CA TRP A 22 -7.16 2.30 -14.59
C TRP A 22 -8.48 2.51 -13.84
N ILE A 23 -8.49 2.37 -12.50
CA ILE A 23 -9.65 2.73 -11.67
C ILE A 23 -9.87 4.25 -11.70
N ALA A 24 -8.77 5.03 -11.57
CA ALA A 24 -8.83 6.48 -11.67
C ALA A 24 -9.37 6.96 -13.01
N LYS A 25 -8.95 6.32 -14.10
CA LYS A 25 -9.44 6.59 -15.44
C LYS A 25 -10.96 6.33 -15.57
N THR A 26 -11.44 5.27 -14.96
CA THR A 26 -12.84 4.85 -15.05
C THR A 26 -13.75 5.66 -14.10
N TYR A 27 -13.24 6.04 -12.93
CA TYR A 27 -14.01 6.71 -11.87
C TYR A 27 -13.31 7.97 -11.34
N PRO A 28 -13.02 8.97 -12.19
CA PRO A 28 -12.23 10.15 -11.81
C PRO A 28 -12.91 10.99 -10.71
N ASP A 29 -14.24 11.01 -10.64
CA ASP A 29 -14.97 11.78 -9.63
C ASP A 29 -14.75 11.25 -8.22
N ILE A 30 -14.64 9.94 -8.05
CA ILE A 30 -14.28 9.32 -6.76
C ILE A 30 -12.87 9.75 -6.35
N VAL A 31 -11.93 9.81 -7.30
CA VAL A 31 -10.55 10.23 -7.02
C VAL A 31 -10.49 11.70 -6.61
N ARG A 32 -11.27 12.58 -7.27
CA ARG A 32 -11.41 14.00 -6.86
C ARG A 32 -11.99 14.13 -5.47
N GLN A 33 -13.01 13.33 -5.14
CA GLN A 33 -13.60 13.31 -3.80
C GLN A 33 -12.59 12.84 -2.74
N ILE A 34 -11.79 11.82 -3.03
CA ILE A 34 -10.69 11.39 -2.15
C ILE A 34 -9.69 12.53 -1.95
N ALA A 35 -9.20 13.13 -3.05
CA ALA A 35 -8.18 14.17 -3.02
C ALA A 35 -8.61 15.45 -2.27
N SER A 36 -9.92 15.70 -2.18
CA SER A 36 -10.45 16.86 -1.44
C SER A 36 -10.27 16.74 0.09
N LYS A 37 -10.03 15.54 0.62
CA LYS A 37 -9.96 15.26 2.07
C LYS A 37 -8.72 14.50 2.49
N TYR A 38 -8.16 13.69 1.61
CA TYR A 38 -7.12 12.71 1.92
C TYR A 38 -6.01 12.75 0.88
N GLN A 39 -4.84 12.24 1.25
CA GLN A 39 -3.73 12.08 0.34
C GLN A 39 -4.03 10.98 -0.70
N VAL A 40 -3.71 11.27 -1.96
CA VAL A 40 -3.71 10.28 -3.06
C VAL A 40 -2.28 9.85 -3.34
N GLY A 41 -2.05 8.55 -3.41
CA GLY A 41 -0.81 7.92 -3.84
C GLY A 41 -1.03 7.01 -5.04
N SER A 42 0.02 6.70 -5.78
CA SER A 42 -0.03 5.77 -6.89
C SER A 42 0.03 4.31 -6.42
N HIS A 43 -0.80 3.47 -7.06
CA HIS A 43 -0.76 2.00 -6.92
C HIS A 43 -0.56 1.33 -8.28
N THR A 44 0.33 1.90 -9.11
CA THR A 44 0.58 1.56 -10.51
C THR A 44 -0.60 1.86 -11.44
N MET A 45 -0.42 1.72 -12.75
CA MET A 45 -1.50 1.88 -13.73
C MET A 45 -2.36 0.61 -13.81
N ASN A 46 -1.71 -0.57 -13.86
CA ASN A 46 -2.34 -1.84 -14.21
C ASN A 46 -2.31 -2.90 -13.10
N HIS A 47 -1.87 -2.54 -11.89
CA HIS A 47 -1.78 -3.43 -10.74
C HIS A 47 -0.90 -4.68 -10.97
N GLN A 48 0.14 -4.58 -11.81
CA GLN A 48 1.08 -5.66 -12.03
C GLN A 48 2.13 -5.73 -10.92
N LEU A 49 2.54 -6.96 -10.54
CA LEU A 49 3.58 -7.15 -9.55
C LEU A 49 4.94 -6.65 -10.08
N VAL A 50 5.74 -6.02 -9.24
CA VAL A 50 7.01 -5.38 -9.65
C VAL A 50 7.97 -6.38 -10.29
N TRP A 51 8.14 -7.55 -9.69
CA TRP A 51 9.02 -8.61 -10.18
C TRP A 51 8.57 -9.30 -11.48
N GLN A 52 7.36 -9.02 -11.95
CA GLN A 52 6.85 -9.50 -13.24
C GLN A 52 7.12 -8.53 -14.39
N GLN A 53 7.76 -7.40 -14.11
CA GLN A 53 7.98 -6.33 -15.07
C GLN A 53 9.49 -6.09 -15.31
N SER A 54 9.83 -5.61 -16.51
CA SER A 54 11.14 -4.99 -16.71
C SER A 54 11.20 -3.61 -16.04
N ARG A 55 12.40 -3.07 -15.85
CA ARG A 55 12.59 -1.71 -15.30
C ARG A 55 11.84 -0.66 -16.13
N GLU A 56 11.92 -0.78 -17.45
CA GLU A 56 11.28 0.14 -18.40
C GLU A 56 9.75 0.05 -18.33
N ALA A 57 9.21 -1.18 -18.30
CA ALA A 57 7.76 -1.40 -18.17
C ALA A 57 7.22 -0.87 -16.85
N PHE A 58 7.91 -1.10 -15.75
CA PHE A 58 7.54 -0.55 -14.44
C PHE A 58 7.57 0.98 -14.43
N LYS A 59 8.64 1.60 -15.02
CA LYS A 59 8.74 3.05 -15.11
C LYS A 59 7.57 3.66 -15.89
N GLU A 60 7.24 3.08 -17.04
CA GLU A 60 6.12 3.53 -17.88
C GLU A 60 4.78 3.39 -17.15
N ASP A 61 4.53 2.23 -16.52
CA ASP A 61 3.30 1.96 -15.80
C ASP A 61 3.09 2.94 -14.63
N VAL A 62 4.12 3.16 -13.81
CA VAL A 62 4.06 4.10 -12.68
C VAL A 62 3.95 5.54 -13.15
N SER A 63 4.75 5.95 -14.16
CA SER A 63 4.71 7.31 -14.73
C SER A 63 3.31 7.65 -15.27
N SER A 64 2.70 6.72 -16.01
CA SER A 64 1.34 6.87 -16.55
C SER A 64 0.32 7.03 -15.43
N SER A 65 0.45 6.25 -14.34
CA SER A 65 -0.43 6.36 -13.17
C SER A 65 -0.28 7.71 -12.47
N ILE A 66 0.95 8.14 -12.19
CA ILE A 66 1.24 9.43 -11.54
C ILE A 66 0.63 10.57 -12.34
N LYS A 67 0.94 10.65 -13.64
CA LYS A 67 0.43 11.70 -14.52
C LYS A 67 -1.10 11.76 -14.52
N LEU A 68 -1.77 10.62 -14.67
CA LEU A 68 -3.23 10.55 -14.64
C LEU A 68 -3.81 11.04 -13.32
N LEU A 69 -3.23 10.62 -12.19
CA LEU A 69 -3.70 11.03 -10.85
C LEU A 69 -3.47 12.52 -10.61
N GLU A 70 -2.33 13.07 -11.02
CA GLU A 70 -2.05 14.51 -10.95
C GLU A 70 -3.01 15.32 -11.85
N ASP A 71 -3.29 14.86 -13.08
CA ASP A 71 -4.26 15.49 -13.99
C ASP A 71 -5.68 15.51 -13.40
N ILE A 72 -6.10 14.45 -12.70
CA ILE A 72 -7.44 14.36 -12.09
C ILE A 72 -7.55 15.22 -10.84
N THR A 73 -6.51 15.24 -10.00
CA THR A 73 -6.57 15.83 -8.65
C THR A 73 -6.06 17.26 -8.58
N GLY A 74 -5.23 17.69 -9.55
CA GLY A 74 -4.47 18.93 -9.49
C GLY A 74 -3.39 18.98 -8.40
N GLN A 75 -3.05 17.83 -7.80
CA GLN A 75 -2.10 17.71 -6.71
C GLN A 75 -0.93 16.81 -7.11
N LYS A 76 0.26 17.06 -6.51
CA LYS A 76 1.42 16.19 -6.69
C LYS A 76 1.21 14.83 -6.02
N VAL A 77 1.63 13.77 -6.73
CA VAL A 77 1.59 12.40 -6.25
C VAL A 77 3.00 11.99 -5.80
N GLU A 78 3.24 12.04 -4.49
CA GLU A 78 4.54 11.76 -3.87
C GLU A 78 4.57 10.46 -3.06
N ALA A 79 3.43 9.75 -2.96
CA ALA A 79 3.30 8.49 -2.24
C ALA A 79 3.07 7.32 -3.20
N PHE A 80 3.68 6.18 -2.91
CA PHE A 80 3.56 4.97 -3.71
C PHE A 80 3.36 3.73 -2.83
N ARG A 81 2.62 2.76 -3.35
CA ARG A 81 2.58 1.40 -2.83
C ARG A 81 2.58 0.41 -3.99
N ALA A 82 3.48 -0.58 -3.94
CA ALA A 82 3.52 -1.65 -4.92
C ALA A 82 2.34 -2.61 -4.75
N PRO A 83 1.69 -3.06 -5.84
CA PRO A 83 0.71 -4.13 -5.80
C PRO A 83 1.25 -5.35 -5.06
N GLY A 84 0.45 -5.89 -4.14
CA GLY A 84 0.83 -7.08 -3.37
C GLY A 84 2.10 -6.94 -2.53
N PHE A 85 2.57 -5.73 -2.20
CA PHE A 85 3.87 -5.50 -1.54
C PHE A 85 5.02 -6.22 -2.26
N SER A 86 5.06 -6.12 -3.59
CA SER A 86 5.85 -6.99 -4.47
C SER A 86 7.26 -6.51 -4.75
N ILE A 87 7.78 -5.51 -4.03
CA ILE A 87 9.21 -5.17 -4.08
C ILE A 87 9.96 -6.17 -3.20
N ARG A 88 10.87 -6.94 -3.80
CA ARG A 88 11.79 -7.87 -3.12
C ARG A 88 13.20 -7.29 -3.14
N GLU A 89 14.14 -7.94 -2.46
CA GLU A 89 15.55 -7.53 -2.49
C GLU A 89 16.10 -7.44 -3.92
N SER A 90 15.70 -8.35 -4.80
CA SER A 90 16.14 -8.37 -6.22
C SER A 90 15.59 -7.20 -7.02
N GLU A 91 14.47 -6.62 -6.62
CA GLU A 91 13.83 -5.48 -7.27
C GLU A 91 14.11 -4.13 -6.56
N GLY A 92 15.16 -4.03 -5.77
CA GLY A 92 15.58 -2.76 -5.14
C GLY A 92 15.74 -1.60 -6.12
N TRP A 93 15.98 -1.89 -7.41
CA TRP A 93 15.98 -0.91 -8.49
C TRP A 93 14.64 -0.14 -8.64
N ALA A 94 13.53 -0.67 -8.11
CA ALA A 94 12.25 0.02 -8.13
C ALA A 94 12.31 1.34 -7.36
N PHE A 95 13.07 1.41 -6.26
CA PHE A 95 13.25 2.65 -5.50
C PHE A 95 13.96 3.74 -6.30
N GLU A 96 14.92 3.38 -7.18
CA GLU A 96 15.56 4.34 -8.08
C GLU A 96 14.53 4.99 -9.01
N ILE A 97 13.71 4.15 -9.66
CA ILE A 97 12.67 4.60 -10.58
C ILE A 97 11.61 5.45 -9.86
N LEU A 98 11.14 5.00 -8.71
CA LEU A 98 10.18 5.76 -7.91
C LEU A 98 10.72 7.14 -7.52
N HIS A 99 11.97 7.20 -7.08
CA HIS A 99 12.62 8.46 -6.74
C HIS A 99 12.79 9.39 -7.95
N GLU A 100 13.18 8.85 -9.11
CA GLU A 100 13.29 9.59 -10.38
C GLU A 100 11.93 10.18 -10.80
N LEU A 101 10.84 9.43 -10.60
CA LEU A 101 9.48 9.86 -10.90
C LEU A 101 8.89 10.82 -9.84
N GLY A 102 9.66 11.22 -8.85
CA GLY A 102 9.24 12.21 -7.86
C GLY A 102 8.57 11.63 -6.61
N ILE A 103 8.48 10.32 -6.48
CA ILE A 103 7.99 9.69 -5.24
C ILE A 103 8.97 9.94 -4.10
N ARG A 104 8.46 10.28 -2.93
CA ARG A 104 9.21 10.61 -1.71
C ARG A 104 8.88 9.68 -0.55
N MET A 105 7.69 9.07 -0.59
CA MET A 105 7.16 8.18 0.44
C MET A 105 6.74 6.86 -0.19
N ASP A 106 7.31 5.77 0.29
CA ASP A 106 6.92 4.42 -0.11
C ASP A 106 6.25 3.68 1.05
N SER A 107 5.39 2.75 0.72
CA SER A 107 4.76 1.87 1.68
C SER A 107 4.60 0.47 1.08
N SER A 108 5.67 -0.02 0.45
CA SER A 108 5.69 -1.30 -0.28
C SER A 108 6.43 -2.41 0.46
N VAL A 109 7.20 -2.07 1.50
CA VAL A 109 8.03 -3.07 2.18
C VAL A 109 7.18 -3.92 3.11
N PHE A 110 7.23 -5.22 2.86
CA PHE A 110 6.67 -6.26 3.72
C PHE A 110 7.83 -7.03 4.35
N PRO A 111 8.11 -6.86 5.65
CA PRO A 111 9.31 -7.39 6.28
C PRO A 111 9.20 -8.89 6.65
N ALA A 112 8.71 -9.68 5.71
CA ALA A 112 8.60 -11.14 5.78
C ALA A 112 8.46 -11.71 4.38
N HIS A 113 8.57 -13.03 4.25
CA HIS A 113 8.20 -13.72 3.00
C HIS A 113 6.70 -13.85 2.87
N HIS A 114 6.17 -13.60 1.67
CA HIS A 114 4.79 -13.92 1.33
C HIS A 114 4.67 -14.25 -0.19
N ALA A 115 3.47 -14.68 -0.62
CA ALA A 115 3.26 -15.21 -1.96
C ALA A 115 3.61 -14.23 -3.12
N HIS A 116 3.47 -12.93 -2.88
CA HIS A 116 3.66 -11.91 -3.93
C HIS A 116 4.99 -11.16 -3.82
N GLY A 117 5.77 -11.36 -2.76
CA GLY A 117 7.02 -10.63 -2.58
C GLY A 117 7.54 -10.69 -1.15
N GLY A 118 7.95 -9.52 -0.66
CA GLY A 118 8.47 -9.34 0.67
C GLY A 118 9.98 -9.13 0.70
N MET A 119 10.40 -8.46 1.76
CA MET A 119 11.78 -8.05 2.05
C MET A 119 12.15 -8.49 3.47
N PRO A 120 12.40 -9.79 3.72
CA PRO A 120 12.67 -10.30 5.06
C PRO A 120 13.96 -9.77 5.68
N SER A 121 14.90 -9.27 4.87
CA SER A 121 16.09 -8.56 5.34
C SER A 121 15.79 -7.17 5.92
N TYR A 122 14.62 -6.61 5.64
CA TYR A 122 14.21 -5.33 6.17
C TYR A 122 13.74 -5.48 7.62
N VAL A 123 14.53 -4.98 8.54
CA VAL A 123 14.33 -5.24 9.98
C VAL A 123 13.50 -4.19 10.71
N SER A 124 13.25 -3.03 10.08
CA SER A 124 12.47 -1.97 10.72
C SER A 124 10.97 -2.26 10.66
N ALA A 125 10.29 -2.10 11.78
CA ALA A 125 8.82 -2.15 11.89
C ALA A 125 8.21 -0.76 12.11
N VAL A 126 9.01 0.30 11.95
CA VAL A 126 8.60 1.70 12.09
C VAL A 126 9.07 2.50 10.86
N PRO A 127 8.51 3.70 10.62
CA PRO A 127 8.94 4.52 9.50
C PRO A 127 10.45 4.75 9.52
N SER A 128 11.10 4.47 8.41
CA SER A 128 12.55 4.46 8.28
C SER A 128 12.97 4.88 6.88
N TRP A 129 14.25 4.80 6.59
CA TRP A 129 14.78 5.14 5.29
C TRP A 129 15.25 3.89 4.58
N VAL A 130 14.75 3.65 3.37
CA VAL A 130 15.36 2.72 2.42
C VAL A 130 16.49 3.45 1.72
N GLU A 131 17.66 2.83 1.68
CA GLU A 131 18.81 3.32 0.92
C GLU A 131 19.16 2.30 -0.16
N TYR A 132 19.23 2.73 -1.39
CA TYR A 132 19.58 1.90 -2.54
C TYR A 132 20.35 2.73 -3.57
N ASN A 133 21.57 2.31 -3.91
CA ASN A 133 22.43 2.99 -4.90
C ASN A 133 22.53 4.51 -4.70
N GLY A 134 22.67 4.98 -3.46
CA GLY A 134 22.79 6.40 -3.12
C GLY A 134 21.46 7.18 -3.10
N ILE A 135 20.35 6.53 -3.38
CA ILE A 135 19.01 7.09 -3.24
C ILE A 135 18.49 6.81 -1.84
N ARG A 136 17.81 7.78 -1.27
CA ARG A 136 17.20 7.69 0.04
C ARG A 136 15.72 8.02 -0.05
N MET A 137 14.86 7.07 0.32
CA MET A 137 13.40 7.22 0.31
C MET A 137 12.80 6.86 1.67
N LYS A 138 11.78 7.60 2.09
CA LYS A 138 11.08 7.31 3.34
C LYS A 138 10.14 6.13 3.13
N GLU A 139 10.31 5.10 3.94
CA GLU A 139 9.50 3.88 3.93
C GLU A 139 8.58 3.83 5.14
N PHE A 140 7.33 3.45 4.90
CA PHE A 140 6.31 3.16 5.89
C PHE A 140 5.97 1.67 5.83
N PRO A 141 6.76 0.80 6.49
CA PRO A 141 6.63 -0.64 6.36
C PRO A 141 5.35 -1.15 7.03
N ILE A 142 4.89 -2.33 6.59
CA ILE A 142 3.79 -2.98 7.28
C ILE A 142 4.24 -3.49 8.66
N VAL A 143 3.34 -3.38 9.64
CA VAL A 143 3.63 -3.80 11.02
C VAL A 143 3.43 -5.30 11.18
N TYR A 144 4.34 -5.94 11.89
CA TYR A 144 4.28 -7.36 12.21
C TYR A 144 4.55 -7.64 13.70
N ARG A 145 4.15 -8.81 14.15
CA ARG A 145 4.55 -9.39 15.43
C ARG A 145 5.44 -10.60 15.21
N LYS A 146 6.49 -10.71 16.01
CA LYS A 146 7.33 -11.90 16.00
C LYS A 146 6.77 -12.92 17.00
N ILE A 147 6.26 -14.04 16.47
CA ILE A 147 5.67 -15.13 17.25
C ILE A 147 6.36 -16.42 16.84
N LEU A 148 6.98 -17.11 17.81
CA LEU A 148 7.74 -18.35 17.58
C LEU A 148 8.74 -18.23 16.42
N GLY A 149 9.42 -17.09 16.31
CA GLY A 149 10.41 -16.82 15.26
C GLY A 149 9.83 -16.38 13.91
N LYS A 150 8.49 -16.40 13.73
CA LYS A 150 7.81 -15.99 12.49
C LYS A 150 7.27 -14.57 12.60
N HIS A 151 7.33 -13.83 11.52
CA HIS A 151 6.69 -12.52 11.40
C HIS A 151 5.21 -12.69 11.03
N ILE A 152 4.33 -12.25 11.90
CA ILE A 152 2.87 -12.32 11.71
C ILE A 152 2.36 -10.90 11.47
N VAL A 153 1.92 -10.62 10.27
CA VAL A 153 1.21 -9.38 9.94
C VAL A 153 -0.22 -9.48 10.45
N PHE A 154 -0.72 -8.43 11.07
CA PHE A 154 -2.05 -8.43 11.68
C PHE A 154 -2.88 -7.19 11.36
N SER A 155 -2.27 -6.16 10.79
CA SER A 155 -2.83 -4.80 10.71
C SER A 155 -3.50 -4.48 9.37
N GLY A 156 -3.93 -5.47 8.60
CA GLY A 156 -4.65 -5.14 7.36
C GLY A 156 -5.08 -6.31 6.50
N GLY A 157 -5.87 -5.99 5.48
CA GLY A 157 -6.40 -6.92 4.51
C GLY A 157 -7.14 -8.11 5.16
N GLY A 158 -6.95 -9.30 4.62
CA GLY A 158 -7.54 -10.53 5.15
C GLY A 158 -7.13 -10.89 6.58
N TYR A 159 -5.98 -10.39 7.04
CA TYR A 159 -5.47 -10.66 8.40
C TYR A 159 -6.40 -10.13 9.49
N PHE A 160 -7.08 -8.99 9.28
CA PHE A 160 -8.10 -8.48 10.22
C PHE A 160 -9.22 -9.47 10.48
N ARG A 161 -9.57 -10.29 9.51
CA ARG A 161 -10.65 -11.29 9.61
C ARG A 161 -10.17 -12.59 10.25
N LEU A 162 -8.87 -12.89 10.16
CA LEU A 162 -8.28 -14.14 10.67
C LEU A 162 -7.84 -14.03 12.13
N VAL A 163 -7.40 -12.83 12.56
CA VAL A 163 -6.92 -12.63 13.93
C VAL A 163 -8.09 -12.36 14.87
N PRO A 164 -8.23 -13.12 15.97
CA PRO A 164 -9.28 -12.86 16.96
C PRO A 164 -9.23 -11.42 17.48
N TYR A 165 -10.38 -10.76 17.56
CA TYR A 165 -10.50 -9.34 17.94
C TYR A 165 -9.76 -8.97 19.23
N ARG A 166 -9.79 -9.86 20.25
CA ARG A 166 -9.06 -9.62 21.53
C ARG A 166 -7.55 -9.51 21.32
N LEU A 167 -6.98 -10.34 20.44
CA LEU A 167 -5.55 -10.28 20.08
C LEU A 167 -5.26 -9.04 19.23
N LEU A 168 -6.09 -8.75 18.25
CA LEU A 168 -5.96 -7.56 17.43
C LEU A 168 -5.91 -6.30 18.30
N ARG A 169 -6.88 -6.13 19.20
CA ARG A 169 -6.93 -5.02 20.17
C ARG A 169 -5.70 -4.95 21.06
N LYS A 170 -5.22 -6.10 21.56
CA LYS A 170 -4.01 -6.18 22.38
C LYS A 170 -2.79 -5.71 21.58
N TRP A 171 -2.59 -6.29 20.40
CA TRP A 171 -1.42 -5.99 19.57
C TRP A 171 -1.40 -4.55 19.06
N THR A 172 -2.55 -3.97 18.73
CA THR A 172 -2.68 -2.56 18.37
C THR A 172 -2.25 -1.65 19.53
N ARG A 173 -2.67 -1.94 20.76
CA ARG A 173 -2.27 -1.16 21.95
C ARG A 173 -0.79 -1.28 22.29
N GLU A 174 -0.16 -2.37 21.89
CA GLU A 174 1.27 -2.62 22.11
C GLU A 174 2.15 -2.04 20.98
N CYS A 175 1.58 -1.30 20.03
CA CYS A 175 2.27 -0.53 18.99
C CYS A 175 2.12 0.99 19.27
N PRO A 176 2.80 1.56 20.27
CA PRO A 176 2.54 2.91 20.74
C PRO A 176 3.03 3.99 19.75
N GLU A 177 4.07 3.70 18.98
CA GLU A 177 4.74 4.69 18.14
C GLU A 177 4.27 4.68 16.68
N TYR A 178 3.91 3.51 16.17
CA TYR A 178 3.52 3.34 14.79
C TYR A 178 2.65 2.11 14.58
N LEU A 179 1.56 2.31 13.86
CA LEU A 179 0.71 1.25 13.34
C LEU A 179 0.26 1.62 11.94
N LEU A 180 0.71 0.89 10.94
CA LEU A 180 0.14 0.97 9.60
C LEU A 180 -0.97 -0.07 9.49
N ALA A 181 -2.19 0.40 9.26
CA ALA A 181 -3.32 -0.44 8.88
C ALA A 181 -3.63 -0.22 7.39
N TYR A 182 -3.93 -1.28 6.66
CA TYR A 182 -4.40 -1.17 5.29
C TYR A 182 -5.68 -1.96 5.08
N ILE A 183 -6.57 -1.40 4.28
CA ILE A 183 -7.84 -2.02 3.91
C ILE A 183 -8.09 -1.77 2.41
N HIS A 184 -8.81 -2.71 1.79
CA HIS A 184 -9.38 -2.48 0.48
C HIS A 184 -10.86 -2.15 0.63
N PRO A 185 -11.48 -1.38 -0.27
CA PRO A 185 -12.91 -1.10 -0.23
C PRO A 185 -13.77 -2.35 -0.10
N ARG A 186 -13.36 -3.44 -0.76
CA ARG A 186 -14.02 -4.74 -0.68
C ARG A 186 -14.03 -5.38 0.71
N ASP A 187 -13.08 -5.05 1.58
CA ASP A 187 -13.02 -5.61 2.93
C ASP A 187 -14.21 -5.14 3.80
N LEU A 188 -14.88 -4.05 3.40
CA LEU A 188 -16.04 -3.47 4.05
C LEU A 188 -17.35 -3.68 3.26
N ASP A 189 -17.31 -4.41 2.17
CA ASP A 189 -18.45 -4.72 1.31
C ASP A 189 -18.96 -6.14 1.59
N ALA A 190 -20.09 -6.23 2.31
CA ALA A 190 -20.70 -7.51 2.64
C ALA A 190 -21.44 -8.13 1.43
N GLU A 191 -21.74 -7.34 0.41
CA GLU A 191 -22.48 -7.76 -0.80
C GLU A 191 -21.53 -8.01 -1.97
N GLN A 192 -20.21 -8.05 -1.71
CA GLN A 192 -19.22 -8.31 -2.74
C GLN A 192 -19.56 -9.60 -3.51
N PRO A 193 -19.65 -9.53 -4.85
CA PRO A 193 -19.90 -10.73 -5.64
C PRO A 193 -18.75 -11.74 -5.47
N MET A 194 -19.10 -12.99 -5.19
CA MET A 194 -18.15 -14.10 -5.15
C MET A 194 -17.86 -14.53 -6.59
N ILE A 195 -16.60 -14.49 -6.98
CA ILE A 195 -16.13 -14.99 -8.28
C ILE A 195 -15.57 -16.39 -8.01
N GLU A 196 -16.16 -17.42 -8.63
CA GLU A 196 -15.88 -18.84 -8.32
C GLU A 196 -14.42 -19.26 -8.54
N ASP A 197 -13.69 -18.58 -9.45
CA ASP A 197 -12.31 -18.91 -9.81
C ASP A 197 -11.22 -18.09 -9.08
N LEU A 198 -11.60 -17.21 -8.15
CA LEU A 198 -10.63 -16.46 -7.36
C LEU A 198 -10.43 -17.09 -5.98
N ASN A 199 -9.21 -17.54 -5.71
CA ASN A 199 -8.78 -17.88 -4.35
C ASN A 199 -8.73 -16.61 -3.50
N TYR A 200 -9.75 -16.37 -2.71
CA TYR A 200 -9.85 -15.27 -1.74
C TYR A 200 -9.05 -15.61 -0.46
N ILE A 201 -7.73 -15.71 -0.55
CA ILE A 201 -6.84 -15.86 0.61
C ILE A 201 -6.20 -14.53 0.93
#